data_d05b916471808858fa486994bcd6a4da
#
_entry.id   d05b916471808858fa486994bcd6a4da
#
_cell.length_a   1.000
_cell.length_b   1.000
_cell.length_c   1.000
_cell.angle_alpha   90.00
_cell.angle_beta   90.00
_cell.angle_gamma   90.00
#
_symmetry.space_group_name_H-M   'P 1'
#
loop_
_entity.id
_entity.type
_entity.pdbx_description
1 polymer ?
#
loop_
_entity_poly.entity_id
_entity_poly.type
_entity_poly.pdbx_seq_one_letter_code
_entity_poly.pdbx_strand_id
1 'polypeptide(L)'
;MISKDTNFSRRSFIGKTATIAAGITIAGTKAWGAPNYIPGLLTPNSKINGVQLGLITYSFRAMKDQSAEATLQYIIECGVSGIELMGSTAESFIGRPENKIDRRKYYSMLRKERKKSLTQEEEKEFKDLKSQKASYEKELEEWNKTRSLDGFTKLRKMYNDAGVDIYAFKPDYLLTEKNSDANINYAMQVGKILGASHVTLELPRNSSHTLKLGQMAEKNGIYVAYHGHEQQNPTWWDTALNQSSFNAMNLDLGHYTAAGNTDSIDLIQNKNQNIMSMHVKDRQNPANGKKNVSFGKGDTPIKEVLQLMRDNKYNFTATIEYEYETPADSSIINEIKKSVAYCKNALES
;
A
#
# COMPACT_ATOMS: atom_id res chain seq x y z
N MET A 1 -2.57 61.86 0.20
CA MET A 1 -2.70 61.91 -1.26
C MET A 1 -2.32 60.57 -1.83
N ILE A 2 -3.31 59.99 -2.50
CA ILE A 2 -3.28 58.96 -3.55
C ILE A 2 -2.74 57.57 -3.18
N SER A 3 -3.71 56.73 -2.83
CA SER A 3 -3.76 55.28 -3.02
C SER A 3 -3.42 54.88 -4.45
N LYS A 4 -2.69 53.77 -4.65
CA LYS A 4 -2.67 53.02 -5.90
C LYS A 4 -3.07 51.58 -5.60
N ASP A 5 -4.35 51.32 -5.84
CA ASP A 5 -4.87 49.97 -6.02
C ASP A 5 -4.22 49.27 -7.20
N THR A 6 -3.56 48.15 -6.98
CA THR A 6 -3.12 47.24 -8.05
C THR A 6 -4.16 46.15 -8.23
N ASN A 7 -5.09 46.38 -9.15
CA ASN A 7 -6.01 45.36 -9.65
C ASN A 7 -5.24 44.25 -10.38
N PHE A 8 -5.12 43.08 -9.81
CA PHE A 8 -4.68 41.87 -10.52
C PHE A 8 -5.82 41.33 -11.38
N SER A 9 -5.74 41.58 -12.68
CA SER A 9 -6.70 41.07 -13.66
C SER A 9 -6.48 39.59 -13.96
N ARG A 10 -7.57 38.81 -14.06
CA ARG A 10 -7.57 37.40 -14.51
C ARG A 10 -6.83 37.13 -15.82
N ARG A 11 -6.67 38.13 -16.67
CA ARG A 11 -5.90 38.07 -17.92
C ARG A 11 -4.38 37.98 -17.72
N SER A 12 -3.84 38.52 -16.63
CA SER A 12 -2.40 38.47 -16.32
C SER A 12 -1.98 37.10 -15.82
N PHE A 13 -2.91 36.32 -15.25
CA PHE A 13 -2.67 34.95 -14.79
C PHE A 13 -2.58 33.95 -15.95
N ILE A 14 -3.46 34.10 -16.95
CA ILE A 14 -3.48 33.24 -18.15
C ILE A 14 -2.25 33.50 -19.06
N GLY A 15 -1.75 34.71 -19.11
CA GLY A 15 -0.57 35.07 -19.92
C GLY A 15 0.76 34.51 -19.38
N LYS A 16 0.86 34.23 -18.07
CA LYS A 16 2.09 33.65 -17.45
C LYS A 16 2.13 32.14 -17.47
N THR A 17 1.01 31.46 -17.63
CA THR A 17 0.94 30.00 -17.79
C THR A 17 1.12 29.51 -19.23
N ALA A 18 0.93 30.40 -20.23
CA ALA A 18 1.07 30.02 -21.64
C ALA A 18 2.52 30.02 -22.17
N THR A 19 3.49 30.58 -21.42
CA THR A 19 4.88 30.73 -21.91
C THR A 19 5.80 29.57 -21.52
N ILE A 20 5.31 28.56 -20.78
CA ILE A 20 6.09 27.38 -20.42
C ILE A 20 5.78 26.14 -21.29
N ALA A 21 4.76 26.24 -22.15
CA ALA A 21 4.31 25.14 -23.03
C ALA A 21 4.93 25.10 -24.43
N ALA A 22 5.89 25.99 -24.75
CA ALA A 22 6.50 26.06 -26.08
C ALA A 22 8.01 25.72 -26.00
N GLY A 23 8.35 24.45 -25.94
CA GLY A 23 9.74 24.08 -26.10
C GLY A 23 10.11 22.67 -25.73
N ILE A 24 9.41 21.63 -26.18
CA ILE A 24 10.01 20.29 -26.40
C ILE A 24 9.17 19.59 -27.48
N THR A 25 9.44 19.85 -28.74
CA THR A 25 9.16 18.93 -29.84
C THR A 25 10.39 18.04 -30.00
N ILE A 26 10.38 16.85 -29.43
CA ILE A 26 11.29 15.77 -29.83
C ILE A 26 10.48 14.80 -30.67
N ALA A 27 10.89 14.67 -31.92
CA ALA A 27 10.33 13.79 -32.90
C ALA A 27 10.47 12.30 -32.51
N GLY A 28 9.36 11.58 -32.60
CA GLY A 28 9.30 10.21 -33.05
C GLY A 28 9.90 9.12 -32.15
N THR A 29 9.15 8.71 -31.12
CA THR A 29 8.88 7.33 -30.75
C THR A 29 7.62 7.34 -29.90
N LYS A 30 6.73 6.35 -30.08
CA LYS A 30 5.52 6.19 -29.22
C LYS A 30 5.97 6.02 -27.78
N ALA A 31 6.13 7.13 -27.06
CA ALA A 31 6.29 7.11 -25.62
C ALA A 31 4.95 6.67 -25.04
N TRP A 32 4.89 5.50 -24.48
CA TRP A 32 3.84 5.08 -23.57
C TRP A 32 3.73 6.16 -22.49
N GLY A 33 2.50 6.65 -22.31
CA GLY A 33 2.19 7.84 -21.54
C GLY A 33 2.89 7.90 -20.20
N ALA A 34 4.07 8.51 -20.20
CA ALA A 34 4.65 9.00 -18.95
C ALA A 34 3.70 10.10 -18.43
N PRO A 35 3.23 10.03 -17.19
CA PRO A 35 2.47 11.11 -16.60
C PRO A 35 3.27 12.41 -16.75
N ASN A 36 2.59 13.54 -16.91
CA ASN A 36 3.21 14.86 -16.96
C ASN A 36 3.83 15.23 -15.59
N TYR A 37 4.81 14.43 -15.15
CA TYR A 37 5.65 14.77 -14.02
C TYR A 37 6.52 15.95 -14.46
N ILE A 38 6.24 17.12 -13.90
CA ILE A 38 7.08 18.29 -14.06
C ILE A 38 8.10 18.23 -12.90
N PRO A 39 9.38 17.88 -13.17
CA PRO A 39 10.41 17.92 -12.15
C PRO A 39 10.48 19.33 -11.56
N GLY A 40 10.32 19.44 -10.22
CA GLY A 40 10.40 20.71 -9.50
C GLY A 40 9.09 21.25 -8.93
N LEU A 41 7.92 20.65 -9.19
CA LEU A 41 6.70 20.97 -8.47
C LEU A 41 6.55 20.04 -7.25
N LEU A 42 6.94 20.57 -6.06
CA LEU A 42 6.69 20.02 -4.72
C LEU A 42 6.93 18.51 -4.59
N THR A 43 8.18 18.10 -4.33
CA THR A 43 8.44 16.77 -3.81
C THR A 43 7.67 16.60 -2.51
N PRO A 44 6.86 15.54 -2.38
CA PRO A 44 6.11 15.31 -1.14
C PRO A 44 7.08 15.12 0.02
N ASN A 45 6.72 15.63 1.19
CA ASN A 45 7.43 15.37 2.43
C ASN A 45 6.42 15.04 3.53
N SER A 46 6.40 13.79 3.92
CA SER A 46 5.53 13.29 4.98
C SER A 46 6.31 12.84 6.22
N LYS A 47 7.57 13.27 6.38
CA LYS A 47 8.34 13.10 7.62
C LYS A 47 8.11 14.29 8.54
N ILE A 48 7.36 14.09 9.62
CA ILE A 48 6.91 15.12 10.54
C ILE A 48 7.53 14.86 11.92
N ASN A 49 8.30 15.81 12.43
CA ASN A 49 8.97 15.73 13.75
C ASN A 49 9.70 14.39 13.99
N GLY A 50 10.36 13.88 12.93
CA GLY A 50 11.14 12.64 12.98
C GLY A 50 10.33 11.37 12.61
N VAL A 51 8.99 11.39 12.67
CA VAL A 51 8.13 10.27 12.30
C VAL A 51 7.82 10.29 10.80
N GLN A 52 8.11 9.20 10.10
CA GLN A 52 7.72 9.02 8.71
C GLN A 52 6.26 8.56 8.64
N LEU A 53 5.39 9.39 8.03
CA LEU A 53 4.06 8.95 7.61
C LEU A 53 4.19 8.27 6.24
N GLY A 54 3.67 7.07 6.13
CA GLY A 54 3.60 6.29 4.90
C GLY A 54 2.17 6.06 4.45
N LEU A 55 2.02 5.41 3.30
CA LEU A 55 0.73 4.98 2.75
C LEU A 55 0.89 3.60 2.11
N ILE A 56 0.00 2.67 2.43
CA ILE A 56 -0.10 1.42 1.66
C ILE A 56 -0.92 1.65 0.39
N THR A 57 -0.40 1.22 -0.76
CA THR A 57 -1.08 1.45 -2.06
C THR A 57 -2.38 0.66 -2.22
N TYR A 58 -2.65 -0.32 -1.34
CA TYR A 58 -3.98 -0.95 -1.21
C TYR A 58 -5.10 0.05 -0.93
N SER A 59 -4.80 1.21 -0.34
CA SER A 59 -5.72 2.31 -0.12
C SER A 59 -6.38 2.80 -1.42
N PHE A 60 -5.73 2.58 -2.58
CA PHE A 60 -6.24 2.94 -3.91
C PHE A 60 -6.98 1.81 -4.64
N ARG A 61 -7.27 0.68 -3.97
CA ARG A 61 -7.89 -0.52 -4.58
C ARG A 61 -9.21 -0.30 -5.32
N ALA A 62 -9.90 0.80 -5.03
CA ALA A 62 -11.15 1.18 -5.71
C ALA A 62 -10.95 2.26 -6.79
N MET A 63 -9.73 2.75 -6.99
CA MET A 63 -9.41 3.66 -8.10
C MET A 63 -9.46 2.89 -9.42
N LYS A 64 -9.89 3.58 -10.48
CA LYS A 64 -10.07 2.96 -11.80
C LYS A 64 -8.73 2.52 -12.43
N ASP A 65 -7.72 3.36 -12.34
CA ASP A 65 -6.38 3.07 -12.83
C ASP A 65 -5.48 2.70 -11.64
N GLN A 66 -4.93 1.49 -11.67
CA GLN A 66 -4.05 0.95 -10.63
C GLN A 66 -2.64 0.66 -11.16
N SER A 67 -2.30 1.25 -12.32
CA SER A 67 -0.94 1.22 -12.84
C SER A 67 0.03 1.86 -11.85
N ALA A 68 1.30 1.52 -11.96
CA ALA A 68 2.34 2.09 -11.09
C ALA A 68 2.45 3.60 -11.28
N GLU A 69 2.26 4.08 -12.51
CA GLU A 69 2.30 5.50 -12.86
C GLU A 69 1.13 6.27 -12.25
N ALA A 70 -0.11 5.77 -12.39
CA ALA A 70 -1.28 6.39 -11.80
C ALA A 70 -1.20 6.37 -10.27
N THR A 71 -0.76 5.26 -9.69
CA THR A 71 -0.56 5.12 -8.24
C THR A 71 0.44 6.16 -7.72
N LEU A 72 1.55 6.40 -8.44
CA LEU A 72 2.51 7.44 -8.07
C LEU A 72 1.86 8.83 -8.05
N GLN A 73 1.02 9.16 -9.04
CA GLN A 73 0.30 10.44 -9.06
C GLN A 73 -0.63 10.59 -7.86
N TYR A 74 -1.38 9.54 -7.49
CA TYR A 74 -2.25 9.56 -6.32
C TYR A 74 -1.46 9.79 -5.02
N ILE A 75 -0.27 9.15 -4.88
CA ILE A 75 0.60 9.31 -3.72
C ILE A 75 1.10 10.76 -3.60
N ILE A 76 1.60 11.34 -4.71
CA ILE A 76 2.06 12.72 -4.76
C ILE A 76 0.92 13.67 -4.41
N GLU A 77 -0.27 13.44 -4.96
CA GLU A 77 -1.45 14.25 -4.66
C GLU A 77 -1.86 14.17 -3.19
N CYS A 78 -1.68 13.02 -2.55
CA CYS A 78 -1.90 12.85 -1.11
C CYS A 78 -0.81 13.50 -0.26
N GLY A 79 0.31 13.95 -0.84
CA GLY A 79 1.42 14.58 -0.13
C GLY A 79 2.28 13.61 0.69
N VAL A 80 2.32 12.32 0.31
CA VAL A 80 3.05 11.27 1.04
C VAL A 80 4.35 10.93 0.31
N SER A 81 5.46 10.81 1.07
CA SER A 81 6.81 10.54 0.56
C SER A 81 7.33 9.12 0.83
N GLY A 82 6.55 8.25 1.45
CA GLY A 82 6.94 6.86 1.73
C GLY A 82 5.78 5.91 1.51
N ILE A 83 6.02 4.74 0.92
CA ILE A 83 4.95 3.79 0.62
C ILE A 83 5.29 2.33 0.95
N GLU A 84 4.24 1.58 1.31
CA GLU A 84 4.17 0.15 1.18
C GLU A 84 3.52 -0.20 -0.16
N LEU A 85 4.31 -0.75 -1.07
CA LEU A 85 3.88 -0.99 -2.46
C LEU A 85 3.28 -2.39 -2.62
N MET A 86 2.06 -2.47 -3.17
CA MET A 86 1.41 -3.74 -3.52
C MET A 86 2.10 -4.41 -4.72
N GLY A 87 2.19 -5.74 -4.68
CA GLY A 87 2.79 -6.56 -5.72
C GLY A 87 2.13 -6.40 -7.08
N SER A 88 0.80 -6.34 -7.12
CA SER A 88 0.04 -6.15 -8.37
C SER A 88 0.39 -4.83 -9.06
N THR A 89 0.54 -3.75 -8.30
CA THR A 89 0.97 -2.44 -8.83
C THR A 89 2.40 -2.49 -9.35
N ALA A 90 3.33 -3.10 -8.60
CA ALA A 90 4.72 -3.21 -9.01
C ALA A 90 4.90 -4.10 -10.27
N GLU A 91 4.20 -5.24 -10.32
CA GLU A 91 4.29 -6.17 -11.43
C GLU A 91 3.59 -5.67 -12.71
N SER A 92 2.55 -4.80 -12.58
CA SER A 92 1.92 -4.17 -13.74
C SER A 92 2.91 -3.36 -14.56
N PHE A 93 3.87 -2.68 -13.91
CA PHE A 93 4.90 -1.88 -14.55
C PHE A 93 5.87 -2.72 -15.41
N ILE A 94 6.06 -3.98 -15.06
CA ILE A 94 6.90 -4.93 -15.82
C ILE A 94 6.09 -5.84 -16.74
N GLY A 95 4.84 -5.47 -17.05
CA GLY A 95 4.02 -6.13 -18.05
C GLY A 95 3.29 -7.38 -17.56
N ARG A 96 3.00 -7.51 -16.25
CA ARG A 96 2.10 -8.56 -15.78
C ARG A 96 0.75 -8.47 -16.50
N PRO A 97 0.21 -9.57 -17.01
CA PRO A 97 -1.11 -9.59 -17.62
C PRO A 97 -2.19 -9.01 -16.69
N GLU A 98 -3.06 -8.17 -17.24
CA GLU A 98 -4.18 -7.59 -16.48
C GLU A 98 -5.25 -8.65 -16.21
N ASN A 99 -5.68 -8.76 -14.96
CA ASN A 99 -6.81 -9.62 -14.62
C ASN A 99 -8.13 -8.87 -14.81
N LYS A 100 -8.79 -9.08 -15.94
CA LYS A 100 -10.09 -8.46 -16.28
C LYS A 100 -11.31 -9.17 -15.70
N ILE A 101 -11.10 -10.24 -14.90
CA ILE A 101 -12.18 -11.05 -14.36
C ILE A 101 -12.82 -10.32 -13.17
N ASP A 102 -14.13 -10.14 -13.22
CA ASP A 102 -14.88 -9.71 -12.05
C ASP A 102 -14.85 -10.82 -10.97
N ARG A 103 -13.94 -10.64 -10.01
CA ARG A 103 -13.73 -11.62 -8.93
C ARG A 103 -14.98 -11.81 -8.07
N ARG A 104 -15.75 -10.75 -7.81
CA ARG A 104 -16.97 -10.85 -6.98
C ARG A 104 -17.99 -11.71 -7.69
N LYS A 105 -18.21 -11.45 -8.98
CA LYS A 105 -19.13 -12.22 -9.84
C LYS A 105 -18.67 -13.67 -9.95
N TYR A 106 -17.39 -13.92 -10.25
CA TYR A 106 -16.82 -15.26 -10.34
C TYR A 106 -17.06 -16.09 -9.07
N TYR A 107 -16.70 -15.55 -7.89
CA TYR A 107 -16.88 -16.28 -6.63
C TYR A 107 -18.35 -16.39 -6.19
N SER A 108 -19.20 -15.44 -6.58
CA SER A 108 -20.64 -15.55 -6.38
C SER A 108 -21.21 -16.74 -7.18
N MET A 109 -20.86 -16.83 -8.46
CA MET A 109 -21.29 -17.94 -9.32
C MET A 109 -20.71 -19.28 -8.89
N LEU A 110 -19.45 -19.32 -8.45
CA LEU A 110 -18.84 -20.52 -7.88
C LEU A 110 -19.60 -21.04 -6.65
N ARG A 111 -20.08 -20.13 -5.78
CA ARG A 111 -20.92 -20.51 -4.62
C ARG A 111 -22.28 -21.04 -5.06
N LYS A 112 -22.92 -20.44 -6.07
CA LYS A 112 -24.19 -20.91 -6.63
C LYS A 112 -24.05 -22.28 -7.30
N GLU A 113 -22.95 -22.50 -8.05
CA GLU A 113 -22.66 -23.82 -8.67
C GLU A 113 -22.54 -24.91 -7.60
N ARG A 114 -21.80 -24.67 -6.52
CA ARG A 114 -21.67 -25.62 -5.39
C ARG A 114 -23.01 -25.94 -4.75
N LYS A 115 -23.96 -24.99 -4.75
CA LYS A 115 -25.33 -25.18 -4.24
C LYS A 115 -26.31 -25.71 -5.29
N LYS A 116 -25.85 -25.94 -6.53
CA LYS A 116 -26.69 -26.35 -7.67
C LYS A 116 -27.85 -25.36 -7.91
N SER A 117 -27.60 -24.07 -7.78
CA SER A 117 -28.61 -23.00 -7.85
C SER A 117 -28.36 -21.97 -8.96
N LEU A 118 -27.51 -22.31 -9.95
CA LEU A 118 -27.36 -21.51 -11.16
C LEU A 118 -28.57 -21.66 -12.09
N THR A 119 -28.98 -20.54 -12.70
CA THR A 119 -29.91 -20.57 -13.84
C THR A 119 -29.16 -20.96 -15.12
N GLN A 120 -29.87 -21.33 -16.20
CA GLN A 120 -29.24 -21.64 -17.48
C GLN A 120 -28.42 -20.48 -18.06
N GLU A 121 -28.90 -19.26 -17.88
CA GLU A 121 -28.16 -18.05 -18.28
C GLU A 121 -26.88 -17.85 -17.43
N GLU A 122 -26.98 -18.01 -16.12
CA GLU A 122 -25.84 -17.96 -15.22
C GLU A 122 -24.82 -19.08 -15.48
N GLU A 123 -25.27 -20.28 -15.88
CA GLU A 123 -24.37 -21.38 -16.26
C GLU A 123 -23.53 -21.01 -17.49
N LYS A 124 -24.16 -20.43 -18.52
CA LYS A 124 -23.46 -19.94 -19.71
C LYS A 124 -22.44 -18.87 -19.36
N GLU A 125 -22.88 -17.86 -18.61
CA GLU A 125 -21.99 -16.76 -18.18
C GLU A 125 -20.82 -17.27 -17.31
N PHE A 126 -21.09 -18.21 -16.41
CA PHE A 126 -20.05 -18.78 -15.56
C PHE A 126 -19.05 -19.62 -16.33
N LYS A 127 -19.52 -20.33 -17.39
CA LYS A 127 -18.63 -21.03 -18.32
C LYS A 127 -17.67 -20.07 -19.02
N ASP A 128 -18.17 -18.91 -19.47
CA ASP A 128 -17.35 -17.88 -20.10
C ASP A 128 -16.34 -17.28 -19.12
N LEU A 129 -16.74 -17.00 -17.88
CA LEU A 129 -15.84 -16.54 -16.83
C LEU A 129 -14.75 -17.57 -16.47
N LYS A 130 -15.09 -18.87 -16.45
CA LYS A 130 -14.10 -19.95 -16.27
C LYS A 130 -13.10 -20.00 -17.42
N SER A 131 -13.55 -19.82 -18.66
CA SER A 131 -12.70 -19.78 -19.85
C SER A 131 -11.74 -18.58 -19.80
N GLN A 132 -12.26 -17.40 -19.48
CA GLN A 132 -11.44 -16.19 -19.30
C GLN A 132 -10.39 -16.38 -18.19
N LYS A 133 -10.78 -17.03 -17.09
CA LYS A 133 -9.87 -17.34 -16.00
C LYS A 133 -8.74 -18.28 -16.42
N ALA A 134 -9.07 -19.33 -17.17
CA ALA A 134 -8.08 -20.28 -17.67
C ALA A 134 -7.11 -19.62 -18.67
N SER A 135 -7.61 -18.73 -19.54
CA SER A 135 -6.76 -17.95 -20.45
C SER A 135 -5.81 -17.04 -19.67
N TYR A 136 -6.33 -16.28 -18.70
CA TYR A 136 -5.50 -15.42 -17.85
C TYR A 136 -4.43 -16.21 -17.07
N GLU A 137 -4.80 -17.36 -16.51
CA GLU A 137 -3.85 -18.21 -15.76
C GLU A 137 -2.71 -18.71 -16.66
N LYS A 138 -3.02 -19.06 -17.91
CA LYS A 138 -2.02 -19.45 -18.91
C LYS A 138 -1.11 -18.28 -19.27
N GLU A 139 -1.66 -17.10 -19.55
CA GLU A 139 -0.87 -15.89 -19.82
C GLU A 139 0.05 -15.53 -18.65
N LEU A 140 -0.48 -15.63 -17.42
CA LEU A 140 0.28 -15.38 -16.20
C LEU A 140 1.40 -16.41 -16.00
N GLU A 141 1.16 -17.68 -16.33
CA GLU A 141 2.19 -18.73 -16.26
C GLU A 141 3.32 -18.45 -17.25
N GLU A 142 3.03 -18.09 -18.48
CA GLU A 142 4.05 -17.73 -19.48
C GLU A 142 4.83 -16.49 -19.07
N TRP A 143 4.13 -15.45 -18.57
CA TRP A 143 4.78 -14.27 -18.04
C TRP A 143 5.71 -14.60 -16.85
N ASN A 144 5.29 -15.46 -15.93
CA ASN A 144 6.10 -15.88 -14.79
C ASN A 144 7.40 -16.56 -15.20
N LYS A 145 7.43 -17.25 -16.36
CA LYS A 145 8.66 -17.89 -16.90
C LYS A 145 9.66 -16.88 -17.48
N THR A 146 9.15 -15.74 -17.96
CA THR A 146 9.93 -14.76 -18.72
C THR A 146 10.12 -13.42 -18.00
N ARG A 147 9.46 -13.20 -16.88
CA ARG A 147 9.54 -11.93 -16.11
C ARG A 147 10.98 -11.63 -15.70
N SER A 148 11.39 -10.38 -15.94
CA SER A 148 12.72 -9.87 -15.57
C SER A 148 12.65 -9.02 -14.30
N LEU A 149 13.73 -9.02 -13.53
CA LEU A 149 13.90 -8.15 -12.39
C LEU A 149 14.32 -6.71 -12.76
N ASP A 150 14.81 -6.48 -13.97
CA ASP A 150 15.39 -5.20 -14.41
C ASP A 150 14.36 -4.04 -14.39
N GLY A 151 13.10 -4.36 -14.67
CA GLY A 151 12.03 -3.38 -14.67
C GLY A 151 11.82 -2.73 -13.30
N PHE A 152 12.06 -3.46 -12.21
CA PHE A 152 11.87 -2.93 -10.85
C PHE A 152 12.90 -1.86 -10.47
N THR A 153 14.10 -1.90 -11.04
CA THR A 153 15.09 -0.81 -10.89
C THR A 153 14.57 0.49 -11.52
N LYS A 154 13.91 0.39 -12.69
CA LYS A 154 13.30 1.54 -13.36
C LYS A 154 12.09 2.06 -12.56
N LEU A 155 11.27 1.16 -12.03
CA LEU A 155 10.14 1.51 -11.17
C LEU A 155 10.62 2.26 -9.92
N ARG A 156 11.60 1.72 -9.20
CA ARG A 156 12.22 2.39 -8.05
C ARG A 156 12.72 3.77 -8.42
N LYS A 157 13.45 3.88 -9.53
CA LYS A 157 13.97 5.17 -9.99
C LYS A 157 12.85 6.17 -10.24
N MET A 158 11.76 5.77 -10.90
CA MET A 158 10.59 6.62 -11.18
C MET A 158 9.98 7.18 -9.88
N TYR A 159 9.82 6.35 -8.86
CA TYR A 159 9.27 6.77 -7.57
C TYR A 159 10.23 7.68 -6.81
N ASN A 160 11.52 7.32 -6.75
CA ASN A 160 12.54 8.13 -6.06
C ASN A 160 12.75 9.48 -6.71
N ASP A 161 12.76 9.56 -8.06
CA ASP A 161 12.85 10.82 -8.80
C ASP A 161 11.69 11.77 -8.46
N ALA A 162 10.55 11.21 -8.09
CA ALA A 162 9.37 11.95 -7.64
C ALA A 162 9.37 12.27 -6.12
N GLY A 163 10.41 11.86 -5.39
CA GLY A 163 10.52 12.07 -3.95
C GLY A 163 9.68 11.08 -3.12
N VAL A 164 9.39 9.90 -3.67
CA VAL A 164 8.64 8.84 -2.99
C VAL A 164 9.53 7.61 -2.79
N ASP A 165 9.75 7.22 -1.53
CA ASP A 165 10.51 6.03 -1.17
C ASP A 165 9.60 4.81 -0.99
N ILE A 166 10.01 3.66 -1.53
CA ILE A 166 9.35 2.37 -1.31
C ILE A 166 10.02 1.71 -0.11
N TYR A 167 9.48 1.91 1.12
CA TYR A 167 10.07 1.35 2.34
C TYR A 167 9.65 -0.09 2.62
N ALA A 168 8.49 -0.53 2.09
CA ALA A 168 7.97 -1.87 2.23
C ALA A 168 7.35 -2.37 0.92
N PHE A 169 7.36 -3.69 0.72
CA PHE A 169 6.78 -4.34 -0.43
C PHE A 169 5.85 -5.48 0.00
N LYS A 170 4.58 -5.43 -0.43
CA LYS A 170 3.59 -6.49 -0.19
C LYS A 170 3.37 -7.30 -1.46
N PRO A 171 4.09 -8.43 -1.65
CA PRO A 171 4.11 -9.20 -2.91
C PRO A 171 2.88 -10.10 -3.08
N ASP A 172 1.69 -9.60 -2.75
CA ASP A 172 0.42 -10.30 -2.82
C ASP A 172 0.52 -11.70 -2.14
N TYR A 173 0.29 -12.78 -2.92
CA TYR A 173 0.27 -14.15 -2.41
C TYR A 173 1.63 -14.87 -2.47
N LEU A 174 2.68 -14.26 -3.06
CA LEU A 174 3.94 -14.96 -3.38
C LEU A 174 4.72 -15.47 -2.17
N LEU A 175 4.48 -14.93 -0.98
CA LEU A 175 5.12 -15.39 0.26
C LEU A 175 4.32 -16.48 1.00
N THR A 176 3.18 -16.91 0.50
CA THR A 176 2.35 -17.92 1.17
C THR A 176 2.90 -19.34 1.03
N GLU A 177 2.50 -20.24 1.92
CA GLU A 177 2.93 -21.65 1.96
C GLU A 177 2.71 -22.44 0.66
N LYS A 178 1.78 -21.96 -0.18
CA LYS A 178 1.45 -22.61 -1.47
C LYS A 178 2.48 -22.34 -2.56
N ASN A 179 3.43 -21.44 -2.32
CA ASN A 179 4.41 -21.05 -3.32
C ASN A 179 5.71 -21.86 -3.20
N SER A 180 6.38 -22.02 -4.34
CA SER A 180 7.71 -22.58 -4.41
C SER A 180 8.75 -21.63 -3.78
N ASP A 181 9.87 -22.18 -3.35
CA ASP A 181 11.00 -21.40 -2.85
C ASP A 181 11.50 -20.39 -3.88
N ALA A 182 11.41 -20.70 -5.16
CA ALA A 182 11.76 -19.79 -6.26
C ALA A 182 10.84 -18.55 -6.27
N ASN A 183 9.53 -18.72 -6.08
CA ASN A 183 8.59 -17.60 -6.02
C ASN A 183 8.78 -16.75 -4.75
N ILE A 184 9.02 -17.39 -3.61
CA ILE A 184 9.32 -16.68 -2.35
C ILE A 184 10.61 -15.88 -2.50
N ASN A 185 11.66 -16.50 -3.04
CA ASN A 185 12.94 -15.83 -3.29
C ASN A 185 12.79 -14.65 -4.27
N TYR A 186 12.02 -14.83 -5.35
CA TYR A 186 11.71 -13.74 -6.28
C TYR A 186 11.04 -12.57 -5.57
N ALA A 187 10.04 -12.81 -4.75
CA ALA A 187 9.35 -11.76 -4.01
C ALA A 187 10.30 -10.96 -3.10
N MET A 188 11.23 -11.64 -2.43
CA MET A 188 12.24 -11.00 -1.57
C MET A 188 13.26 -10.20 -2.38
N GLN A 189 13.72 -10.74 -3.53
CA GLN A 189 14.61 -10.02 -4.44
C GLN A 189 13.96 -8.77 -5.02
N VAL A 190 12.68 -8.84 -5.41
CA VAL A 190 11.92 -7.68 -5.87
C VAL A 190 11.86 -6.61 -4.78
N GLY A 191 11.50 -6.98 -3.55
CA GLY A 191 11.50 -6.04 -2.43
C GLY A 191 12.84 -5.33 -2.27
N LYS A 192 13.94 -6.06 -2.32
CA LYS A 192 15.30 -5.51 -2.22
C LYS A 192 15.65 -4.57 -3.38
N ILE A 193 15.31 -4.92 -4.62
CA ILE A 193 15.56 -4.08 -5.80
C ILE A 193 14.74 -2.80 -5.73
N LEU A 194 13.50 -2.87 -5.26
CA LEU A 194 12.65 -1.70 -5.02
C LEU A 194 13.19 -0.78 -3.92
N GLY A 195 14.15 -1.25 -3.10
CA GLY A 195 14.74 -0.50 -1.99
C GLY A 195 13.99 -0.68 -0.68
N ALA A 196 13.03 -1.59 -0.62
CA ALA A 196 12.29 -1.89 0.58
C ALA A 196 13.20 -2.49 1.67
N SER A 197 12.99 -2.08 2.92
CA SER A 197 13.66 -2.68 4.10
C SER A 197 13.05 -4.03 4.45
N HIS A 198 11.77 -4.24 4.10
CA HIS A 198 11.04 -5.46 4.41
C HIS A 198 9.96 -5.78 3.38
N VAL A 199 9.61 -7.06 3.30
CA VAL A 199 8.41 -7.53 2.64
C VAL A 199 7.34 -7.83 3.68
N THR A 200 6.06 -7.67 3.32
CA THR A 200 4.94 -7.88 4.24
C THR A 200 4.00 -8.97 3.76
N LEU A 201 3.43 -9.70 4.68
CA LEU A 201 2.35 -10.67 4.46
C LEU A 201 1.57 -10.90 5.76
N GLU A 202 0.39 -11.51 5.63
CA GLU A 202 -0.36 -11.99 6.81
C GLU A 202 0.45 -13.07 7.55
N LEU A 203 0.49 -13.02 8.89
CA LEU A 203 1.21 -14.03 9.67
C LEU A 203 0.65 -15.43 9.37
N PRO A 204 1.48 -16.34 8.82
CA PRO A 204 1.08 -17.72 8.60
C PRO A 204 0.69 -18.43 9.89
N ARG A 205 -0.33 -19.27 9.83
CA ARG A 205 -0.72 -20.13 10.98
C ARG A 205 0.31 -21.22 11.27
N ASN A 206 1.04 -21.64 10.23
CA ASN A 206 2.06 -22.68 10.33
C ASN A 206 3.41 -22.06 10.68
N SER A 207 3.89 -22.32 11.89
CA SER A 207 5.16 -21.80 12.37
C SER A 207 6.40 -22.35 11.64
N SER A 208 6.29 -23.49 10.97
CA SER A 208 7.39 -23.97 10.12
C SER A 208 7.57 -23.08 8.88
N HIS A 209 6.49 -22.44 8.42
CA HIS A 209 6.57 -21.51 7.31
C HIS A 209 7.19 -20.16 7.72
N THR A 210 6.88 -19.65 8.91
CA THR A 210 7.54 -18.43 9.43
C THR A 210 9.03 -18.65 9.68
N LEU A 211 9.44 -19.84 10.14
CA LEU A 211 10.86 -20.22 10.22
C LEU A 211 11.52 -20.22 8.85
N LYS A 212 10.90 -20.87 7.86
CA LYS A 212 11.39 -20.88 6.46
C LYS A 212 11.51 -19.48 5.88
N LEU A 213 10.49 -18.64 6.05
CA LEU A 213 10.51 -17.25 5.56
C LEU A 213 11.63 -16.45 6.22
N GLY A 214 11.84 -16.57 7.53
CA GLY A 214 12.94 -15.93 8.24
C GLY A 214 14.32 -16.33 7.71
N GLN A 215 14.54 -17.62 7.46
CA GLN A 215 15.79 -18.14 6.88
C GLN A 215 16.01 -17.64 5.43
N MET A 216 14.94 -17.56 4.62
CA MET A 216 15.03 -17.04 3.27
C MET A 216 15.25 -15.53 3.26
N ALA A 217 14.63 -14.80 4.19
CA ALA A 217 14.81 -13.37 4.40
C ALA A 217 16.25 -13.03 4.76
N GLU A 218 16.87 -13.80 5.68
CA GLU A 218 18.29 -13.67 6.02
C GLU A 218 19.19 -13.83 4.80
N LYS A 219 18.98 -14.89 4.00
CA LYS A 219 19.75 -15.12 2.76
C LYS A 219 19.63 -13.98 1.74
N ASN A 220 18.46 -13.35 1.68
CA ASN A 220 18.21 -12.23 0.78
C ASN A 220 18.61 -10.87 1.38
N GLY A 221 18.90 -10.79 2.68
CA GLY A 221 19.22 -9.56 3.38
C GLY A 221 18.06 -8.56 3.37
N ILE A 222 16.82 -9.03 3.63
CA ILE A 222 15.58 -8.25 3.72
C ILE A 222 14.71 -8.85 4.82
N TYR A 223 14.01 -8.03 5.61
CA TYR A 223 13.12 -8.53 6.65
C TYR A 223 11.80 -9.04 6.09
N VAL A 224 11.15 -9.94 6.84
CA VAL A 224 9.75 -10.33 6.62
C VAL A 224 8.94 -9.80 7.79
N ALA A 225 8.03 -8.85 7.54
CA ALA A 225 7.19 -8.26 8.55
C ALA A 225 5.75 -8.80 8.46
N TYR A 226 5.26 -9.35 9.55
CA TYR A 226 3.98 -10.04 9.60
C TYR A 226 2.86 -9.11 10.02
N HIS A 227 1.87 -9.00 9.13
CA HIS A 227 0.63 -8.26 9.31
C HIS A 227 -0.44 -9.14 9.96
N GLY A 228 -1.36 -8.53 10.70
CA GLY A 228 -2.50 -9.22 11.29
C GLY A 228 -3.78 -8.40 11.24
N HIS A 229 -4.89 -9.11 11.33
CA HIS A 229 -6.22 -8.55 11.48
C HIS A 229 -6.71 -8.67 12.92
N GLU A 230 -8.00 -8.96 13.14
CA GLU A 230 -8.61 -9.03 14.48
C GLU A 230 -8.20 -10.28 15.31
N GLN A 231 -7.29 -11.11 14.82
CA GLN A 231 -6.67 -12.20 15.58
C GLN A 231 -5.46 -11.75 16.40
N GLN A 232 -5.01 -10.52 16.26
CA GLN A 232 -3.86 -9.96 16.96
C GLN A 232 -4.11 -9.91 18.48
N ASN A 233 -3.04 -10.19 19.23
CA ASN A 233 -2.94 -10.00 20.68
C ASN A 233 -1.47 -9.72 21.03
N PRO A 234 -1.12 -9.39 22.29
CA PRO A 234 0.26 -8.99 22.65
C PRO A 234 1.36 -10.02 22.33
N THR A 235 1.01 -11.32 22.27
CA THR A 235 1.97 -12.42 22.04
C THR A 235 1.84 -13.07 20.67
N TRP A 236 0.96 -12.55 19.82
CA TRP A 236 0.60 -13.19 18.54
C TRP A 236 1.79 -13.40 17.59
N TRP A 237 2.80 -12.53 17.64
CA TRP A 237 4.00 -12.60 16.80
C TRP A 237 5.16 -13.37 17.45
N ASP A 238 5.09 -13.70 18.75
CA ASP A 238 6.23 -14.17 19.54
C ASP A 238 6.92 -15.40 18.94
N THR A 239 6.14 -16.36 18.45
CA THR A 239 6.71 -17.57 17.82
C THR A 239 7.56 -17.21 16.60
N ALA A 240 7.07 -16.34 15.72
CA ALA A 240 7.79 -15.94 14.52
C ALA A 240 9.05 -15.11 14.88
N LEU A 241 8.92 -14.16 15.82
CA LEU A 241 10.03 -13.31 16.26
C LEU A 241 11.15 -14.12 16.90
N ASN A 242 10.82 -15.17 17.66
CA ASN A 242 11.80 -16.06 18.29
C ASN A 242 12.50 -17.01 17.30
N GLN A 243 11.97 -17.19 16.08
CA GLN A 243 12.53 -18.13 15.09
C GLN A 243 13.66 -17.52 14.25
N SER A 244 13.65 -16.23 14.01
CA SER A 244 14.65 -15.54 13.21
C SER A 244 14.67 -14.04 13.51
N SER A 245 15.87 -13.47 13.56
CA SER A 245 16.06 -12.02 13.64
C SER A 245 15.59 -11.26 12.40
N PHE A 246 15.31 -11.95 11.30
CA PHE A 246 14.74 -11.38 10.07
C PHE A 246 13.21 -11.45 10.03
N ASN A 247 12.58 -12.07 11.01
CA ASN A 247 11.14 -11.97 11.23
C ASN A 247 10.82 -10.72 12.03
N ALA A 248 9.81 -9.97 11.61
CA ALA A 248 9.45 -8.69 12.19
C ALA A 248 7.92 -8.50 12.22
N MET A 249 7.49 -7.35 12.73
CA MET A 249 6.09 -6.98 12.83
C MET A 249 5.75 -5.88 11.80
N ASN A 250 4.66 -6.09 11.09
CA ASN A 250 3.86 -5.03 10.50
C ASN A 250 2.58 -4.94 11.35
N LEU A 251 2.64 -4.17 12.43
CA LEU A 251 1.53 -4.03 13.38
C LEU A 251 0.39 -3.28 12.73
N ASP A 252 -0.82 -3.81 12.76
CA ASP A 252 -2.00 -3.03 12.41
C ASP A 252 -2.71 -2.53 13.67
N LEU A 253 -2.56 -1.25 13.95
CA LEU A 253 -3.09 -0.61 15.15
C LEU A 253 -4.63 -0.61 15.19
N GLY A 254 -5.28 -0.39 14.04
CA GLY A 254 -6.74 -0.38 13.94
C GLY A 254 -7.33 -1.78 14.14
N HIS A 255 -6.73 -2.79 13.53
CA HIS A 255 -7.15 -4.18 13.75
C HIS A 255 -6.87 -4.65 15.17
N TYR A 256 -5.78 -4.19 15.78
CA TYR A 256 -5.46 -4.48 17.18
C TYR A 256 -6.54 -3.94 18.12
N THR A 257 -6.98 -2.70 17.90
CA THR A 257 -8.09 -2.07 18.64
C THR A 257 -9.42 -2.81 18.39
N ALA A 258 -9.72 -3.15 17.14
CA ALA A 258 -10.96 -3.87 16.79
C ALA A 258 -10.97 -5.33 17.29
N ALA A 259 -9.81 -5.91 17.59
CA ALA A 259 -9.69 -7.19 18.30
C ALA A 259 -10.12 -7.09 19.77
N GLY A 260 -10.16 -5.89 20.33
CA GLY A 260 -10.49 -5.64 21.74
C GLY A 260 -9.29 -5.41 22.65
N ASN A 261 -8.09 -5.30 22.08
CA ASN A 261 -6.89 -5.00 22.84
C ASN A 261 -6.87 -3.50 23.24
N THR A 262 -6.40 -3.21 24.44
CA THR A 262 -6.31 -1.85 25.01
C THR A 262 -4.89 -1.43 25.39
N ASP A 263 -3.92 -2.32 25.18
CA ASP A 263 -2.53 -2.21 25.63
C ASP A 263 -1.55 -1.92 24.47
N SER A 264 -2.01 -1.25 23.41
CA SER A 264 -1.20 -0.96 22.23
C SER A 264 0.05 -0.12 22.54
N ILE A 265 -0.04 0.81 23.49
CA ILE A 265 1.11 1.61 23.97
C ILE A 265 2.18 0.70 24.57
N ASP A 266 1.78 -0.19 25.50
CA ASP A 266 2.70 -1.13 26.17
C ASP A 266 3.29 -2.12 25.16
N LEU A 267 2.48 -2.64 24.24
CA LEU A 267 2.95 -3.51 23.15
C LEU A 267 4.06 -2.82 22.32
N ILE A 268 3.79 -1.58 21.88
CA ILE A 268 4.75 -0.84 21.06
C ILE A 268 6.02 -0.54 21.85
N GLN A 269 5.92 -0.09 23.10
CA GLN A 269 7.10 0.16 23.94
C GLN A 269 7.96 -1.09 24.15
N ASN A 270 7.33 -2.24 24.38
CA ASN A 270 8.03 -3.49 24.62
C ASN A 270 8.60 -4.14 23.35
N LYS A 271 8.00 -3.90 22.17
CA LYS A 271 8.37 -4.57 20.91
C LYS A 271 8.82 -3.60 19.82
N ASN A 272 9.10 -2.32 20.12
CA ASN A 272 9.47 -1.31 19.11
C ASN A 272 10.62 -1.77 18.19
N GLN A 273 11.59 -2.53 18.72
CA GLN A 273 12.73 -3.04 17.94
C GLN A 273 12.36 -4.12 16.92
N ASN A 274 11.18 -4.73 17.06
CA ASN A 274 10.67 -5.75 16.16
C ASN A 274 9.69 -5.17 15.12
N ILE A 275 9.24 -3.92 15.28
CA ILE A 275 8.29 -3.28 14.37
C ILE A 275 9.06 -2.63 13.21
N MET A 276 8.80 -3.06 11.98
CA MET A 276 9.37 -2.45 10.78
C MET A 276 8.45 -1.37 10.18
N SER A 277 7.14 -1.58 10.28
CA SER A 277 6.10 -0.63 9.92
C SER A 277 4.82 -0.90 10.71
N MET A 278 3.96 0.10 10.80
CA MET A 278 2.69 0.00 11.51
C MET A 278 1.59 0.59 10.66
N HIS A 279 0.54 -0.19 10.39
CA HIS A 279 -0.65 0.33 9.75
C HIS A 279 -1.46 1.18 10.73
N VAL A 280 -1.80 2.36 10.28
CA VAL A 280 -2.63 3.33 11.00
C VAL A 280 -3.93 3.50 10.25
N LYS A 281 -4.99 3.02 10.85
CA LYS A 281 -6.38 3.24 10.44
C LYS A 281 -7.24 3.43 11.69
N ASP A 282 -8.32 4.17 11.57
CA ASP A 282 -9.22 4.36 12.70
C ASP A 282 -10.36 3.34 12.66
N ARG A 283 -10.48 2.59 13.74
CA ARG A 283 -11.49 1.55 13.89
C ARG A 283 -12.18 1.68 15.23
N GLN A 284 -13.44 1.26 15.25
CA GLN A 284 -14.19 1.07 16.48
C GLN A 284 -13.78 -0.23 17.17
N ASN A 285 -13.76 -0.21 18.50
CA ASN A 285 -13.55 -1.40 19.31
C ASN A 285 -14.77 -2.35 19.26
N PRO A 286 -14.72 -3.55 19.87
CA PRO A 286 -15.84 -4.49 19.84
C PRO A 286 -17.16 -3.95 20.40
N ALA A 287 -17.11 -3.11 21.42
CA ALA A 287 -18.31 -2.53 22.03
C ALA A 287 -19.02 -1.54 21.11
N ASN A 288 -18.26 -0.88 20.21
CA ASN A 288 -18.74 0.13 19.27
C ASN A 288 -18.96 -0.42 17.84
N GLY A 289 -18.77 -1.73 17.61
CA GLY A 289 -19.15 -2.41 16.36
C GLY A 289 -18.02 -2.69 15.37
N LYS A 290 -16.75 -2.44 15.71
CA LYS A 290 -15.54 -2.81 14.93
C LYS A 290 -15.45 -2.19 13.52
N LYS A 291 -16.19 -1.14 13.22
CA LYS A 291 -16.19 -0.54 11.87
C LYS A 291 -14.91 0.24 11.61
N ASN A 292 -14.48 0.25 10.35
CA ASN A 292 -13.55 1.25 9.85
C ASN A 292 -14.27 2.60 9.74
N VAL A 293 -13.66 3.65 10.27
CA VAL A 293 -14.23 5.00 10.29
C VAL A 293 -13.16 6.04 9.91
N SER A 294 -13.59 7.25 9.59
CA SER A 294 -12.63 8.33 9.33
C SER A 294 -11.83 8.66 10.59
N PHE A 295 -10.59 9.07 10.41
CA PHE A 295 -9.63 9.33 11.47
C PHE A 295 -10.21 10.35 12.50
N GLY A 296 -10.08 10.02 13.78
CA GLY A 296 -10.63 10.77 14.91
C GLY A 296 -12.10 10.46 15.23
N LYS A 297 -12.70 9.44 14.61
CA LYS A 297 -14.08 9.00 14.85
C LYS A 297 -14.19 7.58 15.42
N GLY A 298 -13.08 6.87 15.55
CA GLY A 298 -13.00 5.55 16.14
C GLY A 298 -12.38 5.54 17.53
N ASP A 299 -11.94 4.37 17.91
CA ASP A 299 -11.35 4.09 19.23
C ASP A 299 -9.85 3.77 19.13
N THR A 300 -9.26 3.84 17.94
CA THR A 300 -7.83 3.58 17.75
C THR A 300 -7.02 4.75 18.33
N PRO A 301 -6.06 4.51 19.26
CA PRO A 301 -5.30 5.58 19.91
C PRO A 301 -4.20 6.15 18.99
N ILE A 302 -4.60 6.65 17.81
CA ILE A 302 -3.69 7.09 16.75
C ILE A 302 -2.81 8.24 17.22
N LYS A 303 -3.41 9.23 17.88
CA LYS A 303 -2.69 10.43 18.35
C LYS A 303 -1.63 10.06 19.39
N GLU A 304 -2.00 9.29 20.37
CA GLU A 304 -1.15 8.85 21.48
C GLU A 304 0.03 8.00 20.94
N VAL A 305 -0.24 7.11 20.01
CA VAL A 305 0.79 6.25 19.40
C VAL A 305 1.75 7.07 18.52
N LEU A 306 1.24 8.00 17.71
CA LEU A 306 2.10 8.88 16.90
C LEU A 306 2.99 9.78 17.77
N GLN A 307 2.45 10.31 18.88
CA GLN A 307 3.24 11.09 19.86
C GLN A 307 4.26 10.20 20.56
N LEU A 308 3.91 8.98 20.94
CA LEU A 308 4.86 8.00 21.48
C LEU A 308 6.02 7.74 20.51
N MET A 309 5.74 7.58 19.21
CA MET A 309 6.77 7.39 18.18
C MET A 309 7.70 8.60 18.09
N ARG A 310 7.13 9.81 18.07
CA ARG A 310 7.88 11.07 18.03
C ARG A 310 8.80 11.22 19.25
N ASP A 311 8.24 11.06 20.44
CA ASP A 311 8.92 11.37 21.71
C ASP A 311 10.03 10.36 22.02
N ASN A 312 9.84 9.10 21.63
CA ASN A 312 10.85 8.04 21.76
C ASN A 312 11.74 7.87 20.52
N LYS A 313 11.52 8.66 19.45
CA LYS A 313 12.29 8.60 18.20
C LYS A 313 12.29 7.22 17.56
N TYR A 314 11.14 6.54 17.55
CA TYR A 314 11.03 5.25 16.90
C TYR A 314 11.17 5.38 15.38
N ASN A 315 11.90 4.45 14.75
CA ASN A 315 12.29 4.54 13.35
C ASN A 315 11.37 3.84 12.36
N PHE A 316 10.34 3.13 12.83
CA PHE A 316 9.40 2.47 11.93
C PHE A 316 8.38 3.46 11.36
N THR A 317 7.88 3.16 10.17
CA THR A 317 6.93 4.02 9.46
C THR A 317 5.50 3.83 9.99
N ALA A 318 4.79 4.94 10.18
CA ALA A 318 3.35 4.96 10.42
C ALA A 318 2.62 5.00 9.07
N THR A 319 2.13 3.84 8.63
CA THR A 319 1.52 3.59 7.31
C THR A 319 0.03 3.85 7.35
N ILE A 320 -0.43 4.92 6.76
CA ILE A 320 -1.87 5.18 6.63
C ILE A 320 -2.50 4.11 5.74
N GLU A 321 -3.61 3.52 6.19
CA GLU A 321 -4.42 2.61 5.40
C GLU A 321 -5.87 3.11 5.35
N TYR A 322 -6.35 3.39 4.13
CA TYR A 322 -7.70 3.86 3.89
C TYR A 322 -8.64 2.70 3.62
N GLU A 323 -9.58 2.44 4.52
CA GLU A 323 -10.51 1.31 4.43
C GLU A 323 -11.97 1.61 4.79
N TYR A 324 -12.29 2.84 5.21
CA TYR A 324 -13.69 3.19 5.46
C TYR A 324 -14.43 3.58 4.17
N GLU A 325 -15.76 3.60 4.23
CA GLU A 325 -16.60 3.97 3.11
C GLU A 325 -16.41 5.44 2.74
N THR A 326 -16.15 5.70 1.46
CA THR A 326 -15.98 7.06 0.95
C THR A 326 -17.31 7.80 1.03
N PRO A 327 -17.41 8.96 1.73
CA PRO A 327 -18.60 9.77 1.73
C PRO A 327 -19.03 10.19 0.31
N ALA A 328 -20.34 10.27 0.06
CA ALA A 328 -20.89 10.55 -1.27
C ALA A 328 -20.43 11.90 -1.87
N ASP A 329 -20.10 12.85 -1.01
CA ASP A 329 -19.62 14.20 -1.34
C ASP A 329 -18.08 14.33 -1.35
N SER A 330 -17.36 13.21 -1.27
CA SER A 330 -15.90 13.17 -1.18
C SER A 330 -15.27 12.20 -2.19
N SER A 331 -13.96 12.09 -2.17
CA SER A 331 -13.18 11.15 -2.97
C SER A 331 -12.16 10.43 -2.11
N ILE A 332 -11.68 9.26 -2.59
CA ILE A 332 -10.61 8.49 -1.93
C ILE A 332 -9.39 9.39 -1.64
N ILE A 333 -8.96 10.17 -2.61
CA ILE A 333 -7.82 11.08 -2.45
C ILE A 333 -8.09 12.12 -1.36
N ASN A 334 -9.28 12.74 -1.34
CA ASN A 334 -9.63 13.72 -0.32
C ASN A 334 -9.68 13.10 1.08
N GLU A 335 -10.20 11.89 1.22
CA GLU A 335 -10.26 11.20 2.50
C GLU A 335 -8.85 10.80 2.99
N ILE A 336 -7.97 10.35 2.09
CA ILE A 336 -6.56 10.08 2.45
C ILE A 336 -5.87 11.39 2.87
N LYS A 337 -6.08 12.51 2.15
CA LYS A 337 -5.55 13.83 2.57
C LYS A 337 -6.02 14.24 3.96
N LYS A 338 -7.28 13.98 4.31
CA LYS A 338 -7.81 14.22 5.67
C LYS A 338 -7.09 13.36 6.72
N SER A 339 -6.85 12.08 6.40
CA SER A 339 -6.11 11.16 7.28
C SER A 339 -4.65 11.60 7.47
N VAL A 340 -3.98 12.03 6.40
CA VAL A 340 -2.62 12.60 6.46
C VAL A 340 -2.60 13.87 7.33
N ALA A 341 -3.57 14.77 7.15
CA ALA A 341 -3.68 15.99 7.94
C ALA A 341 -3.93 15.70 9.43
N TYR A 342 -4.77 14.71 9.74
CA TYR A 342 -5.01 14.27 11.11
C TYR A 342 -3.71 13.77 11.77
N CYS A 343 -2.96 12.89 11.10
CA CYS A 343 -1.70 12.38 11.62
C CYS A 343 -0.64 13.49 11.77
N LYS A 344 -0.58 14.42 10.82
CA LYS A 344 0.31 15.58 10.90
C LYS A 344 -0.01 16.43 12.14
N ASN A 345 -1.27 16.79 12.33
CA ASN A 345 -1.70 17.58 13.50
C ASN A 345 -1.41 16.86 14.83
N ALA A 346 -1.55 15.52 14.87
CA ALA A 346 -1.21 14.72 16.04
C ALA A 346 0.29 14.76 16.37
N LEU A 347 1.16 14.84 15.36
CA LEU A 347 2.61 14.92 15.53
C LEU A 347 3.11 16.34 15.85
N GLU A 348 2.37 17.37 15.47
CA GLU A 348 2.69 18.78 15.71
C GLU A 348 2.14 19.32 17.04
N SER A 349 1.20 18.59 17.68
CA SER A 349 0.53 18.98 18.95
C SER A 349 1.30 18.62 20.24
#